data_6cfc7e3255c95d14b5f433ec00c64750
#
_entry.id   6cfc7e3255c95d14b5f433ec00c64750
#
_cell.length_a   1.000
_cell.length_b   1.000
_cell.length_c   1.000
_cell.angle_alpha   90.00
_cell.angle_beta   90.00
_cell.angle_gamma   90.00
#
_symmetry.space_group_name_H-M   'P 1'
#
loop_
_entity.id
_entity.type
_entity.pdbx_description
1 polymer ?
#
loop_
_entity_poly.entity_id
_entity_poly.type
_entity_poly.pdbx_seq_one_letter_code
_entity_poly.pdbx_strand_id
1 'polypeptide(L)'
;ALNETHACNFSADLLFGAFVHMFDSREKVVLFIDGANLYATSRALGVDIDYKRLLSEFQETAYLLRAYYYTALVEDQEYSSIRPLIDWLDYNGYTVVTKPAKEFTDAQGRRKIKGNMDIELAIDALEMSAHYDHFVLFSGDGDFTALVAALQRRGKKVTVASTMTTPTPMVSDDLRRQA
;
A
#
# COMPACT_ATOMS: atom_id res chain seq x y z
N ALA A 1 13.37 -15.28 -18.05
CA ALA A 1 12.15 -14.78 -17.44
C ALA A 1 12.04 -15.43 -16.07
N LEU A 2 12.55 -14.78 -15.03
CA LEU A 2 12.41 -15.23 -13.65
C LEU A 2 11.36 -14.32 -13.01
N ASN A 3 10.17 -14.85 -12.80
CA ASN A 3 9.16 -14.26 -11.92
C ASN A 3 9.64 -14.53 -10.48
N GLU A 4 10.33 -13.56 -9.89
CA GLU A 4 10.62 -13.61 -8.46
C GLU A 4 9.47 -12.94 -7.71
N THR A 5 8.53 -13.77 -7.28
CA THR A 5 7.46 -13.35 -6.34
C THR A 5 8.07 -13.26 -4.95
N HIS A 6 8.48 -12.08 -4.54
CA HIS A 6 8.94 -11.87 -3.16
C HIS A 6 7.75 -11.53 -2.25
N ALA A 7 7.15 -12.56 -1.65
CA ALA A 7 6.27 -12.38 -0.53
C ALA A 7 7.13 -12.09 0.73
N CYS A 8 7.29 -10.82 1.07
CA CYS A 8 8.02 -10.43 2.28
C CYS A 8 7.16 -10.66 3.53
N ASN A 9 7.67 -11.49 4.44
CA ASN A 9 7.09 -11.70 5.77
C ASN A 9 7.41 -10.51 6.68
N PHE A 10 6.38 -9.88 7.21
CA PHE A 10 6.47 -8.78 8.15
C PHE A 10 6.97 -9.24 9.53
N SER A 11 8.26 -9.17 9.80
CA SER A 11 8.78 -8.77 11.11
C SER A 11 9.53 -7.44 10.86
N ALA A 12 9.49 -6.51 11.80
CA ALA A 12 10.03 -5.16 11.60
C ALA A 12 11.49 -5.15 11.09
N ASP A 13 12.30 -6.12 11.49
CA ASP A 13 13.69 -6.24 11.06
C ASP A 13 13.89 -7.02 9.75
N LEU A 14 12.94 -7.88 9.35
CA LEU A 14 13.00 -8.64 8.09
C LEU A 14 12.53 -7.85 6.87
N LEU A 15 11.65 -6.87 7.06
CA LEU A 15 11.22 -5.96 5.97
C LEU A 15 12.39 -5.17 5.40
N PHE A 16 13.27 -4.69 6.26
CA PHE A 16 14.34 -3.78 5.86
C PHE A 16 15.48 -4.49 5.12
N GLY A 17 15.83 -5.72 5.50
CA GLY A 17 16.85 -6.51 4.81
C GLY A 17 16.43 -7.00 3.41
N ALA A 18 15.13 -7.17 3.15
CA ALA A 18 14.61 -7.67 1.89
C ALA A 18 14.67 -6.64 0.76
N PHE A 19 14.65 -5.34 1.08
CA PHE A 19 14.64 -4.28 0.05
C PHE A 19 16.03 -3.89 -0.46
N VAL A 20 17.11 -4.18 0.28
CA VAL A 20 18.48 -3.70 -0.02
C VAL A 20 19.01 -4.15 -1.40
N HIS A 21 18.48 -5.23 -1.96
CA HIS A 21 18.91 -5.75 -3.28
C HIS A 21 17.78 -5.84 -4.30
N MET A 22 16.60 -5.31 -3.99
CA MET A 22 15.42 -5.43 -4.84
C MET A 22 15.39 -4.41 -5.97
N PHE A 23 16.04 -3.25 -5.80
CA PHE A 23 15.93 -2.13 -6.73
C PHE A 23 17.25 -1.90 -7.49
N ASP A 24 17.14 -1.67 -8.79
CA ASP A 24 18.23 -1.09 -9.58
C ASP A 24 18.26 0.44 -9.31
N SER A 25 19.43 0.99 -9.02
CA SER A 25 19.59 2.43 -8.72
C SER A 25 19.15 3.37 -9.85
N ARG A 26 18.94 2.82 -11.05
CA ARG A 26 18.45 3.57 -12.22
C ARG A 26 16.92 3.54 -12.35
N GLU A 27 16.25 2.64 -11.63
CA GLU A 27 14.80 2.51 -11.68
C GLU A 27 14.13 3.58 -10.82
N LYS A 28 13.16 4.27 -11.40
CA LYS A 28 12.27 5.17 -10.68
C LYS A 28 11.20 4.35 -9.98
N VAL A 29 11.23 4.37 -8.67
CA VAL A 29 10.32 3.60 -7.81
C VAL A 29 9.21 4.50 -7.28
N VAL A 30 7.99 4.00 -7.24
CA VAL A 30 6.86 4.63 -6.55
C VAL A 30 6.28 3.68 -5.52
N LEU A 31 5.89 4.24 -4.37
CA LEU A 31 5.16 3.51 -3.34
C LEU A 31 3.69 3.90 -3.37
N PHE A 32 2.81 2.91 -3.35
CA PHE A 32 1.38 3.08 -3.21
C PHE A 32 0.91 2.27 -2.01
N ILE A 33 0.45 2.97 -0.98
CA ILE A 33 0.06 2.38 0.29
C ILE A 33 -1.45 2.45 0.43
N ASP A 34 -2.09 1.29 0.42
CA ASP A 34 -3.48 1.13 0.85
C ASP A 34 -3.50 1.18 2.39
N GLY A 35 -3.86 2.35 2.92
CA GLY A 35 -3.80 2.62 4.36
C GLY A 35 -4.71 1.70 5.18
N ALA A 36 -5.89 1.35 4.67
CA ALA A 36 -6.82 0.47 5.36
C ALA A 36 -6.27 -0.97 5.44
N ASN A 37 -5.72 -1.49 4.34
CA ASN A 37 -5.15 -2.83 4.29
C ASN A 37 -3.86 -2.92 5.13
N LEU A 38 -2.98 -1.93 5.02
CA LEU A 38 -1.75 -1.89 5.80
C LEU A 38 -2.04 -1.80 7.32
N TYR A 39 -3.03 -0.99 7.73
CA TYR A 39 -3.46 -0.91 9.13
C TYR A 39 -4.01 -2.26 9.61
N ALA A 40 -4.89 -2.91 8.83
CA ALA A 40 -5.41 -4.23 9.18
C ALA A 40 -4.29 -5.27 9.32
N THR A 41 -3.31 -5.23 8.42
CA THR A 41 -2.14 -6.10 8.43
C THR A 41 -1.27 -5.87 9.68
N SER A 42 -0.97 -4.63 10.02
CA SER A 42 -0.18 -4.27 11.20
C SER A 42 -0.86 -4.73 12.49
N ARG A 43 -2.18 -4.54 12.59
CA ARG A 43 -2.98 -5.01 13.72
C ARG A 43 -2.99 -6.53 13.85
N ALA A 44 -3.12 -7.24 12.73
CA ALA A 44 -3.11 -8.70 12.73
C ALA A 44 -1.76 -9.30 13.15
N LEU A 45 -0.67 -8.58 12.86
CA LEU A 45 0.70 -8.96 13.25
C LEU A 45 1.08 -8.47 14.66
N GLY A 46 0.30 -7.55 15.26
CA GLY A 46 0.63 -6.93 16.55
C GLY A 46 1.86 -6.02 16.48
N VAL A 47 2.11 -5.39 15.33
CA VAL A 47 3.24 -4.48 15.10
C VAL A 47 2.75 -3.09 14.69
N ASP A 48 3.52 -2.07 15.04
CA ASP A 48 3.29 -0.71 14.57
C ASP A 48 4.19 -0.41 13.37
N ILE A 49 3.67 0.35 12.42
CA ILE A 49 4.42 0.77 11.23
C ILE A 49 5.17 2.06 11.52
N ASP A 50 6.49 2.03 11.42
CA ASP A 50 7.34 3.22 11.41
C ASP A 50 7.41 3.78 9.97
N TYR A 51 6.50 4.70 9.65
CA TYR A 51 6.42 5.32 8.33
C TYR A 51 7.65 6.18 7.99
N LYS A 52 8.31 6.76 9.02
CA LYS A 52 9.55 7.53 8.81
C LYS A 52 10.67 6.60 8.34
N ARG A 53 10.84 5.48 9.02
CA ARG A 53 11.85 4.48 8.66
C ARG A 53 11.53 3.86 7.30
N LEU A 54 10.26 3.55 7.04
CA LEU A 54 9.83 3.02 5.75
C LEU A 54 10.23 3.94 4.60
N LEU A 55 9.96 5.24 4.71
CA LEU A 55 10.32 6.21 3.68
C LEU A 55 11.84 6.33 3.51
N SER A 56 12.59 6.42 4.62
CA SER A 56 14.06 6.51 4.59
C SER A 56 14.69 5.32 3.90
N GLU A 57 14.27 4.10 4.19
CA GLU A 57 14.79 2.88 3.56
C GLU A 57 14.61 2.89 2.04
N PHE A 58 13.43 3.30 1.56
CA PHE A 58 13.23 3.40 0.11
C PHE A 58 14.03 4.55 -0.52
N GLN A 59 14.24 5.66 0.19
CA GLN A 59 15.07 6.76 -0.29
C GLN A 59 16.56 6.39 -0.35
N GLU A 60 17.02 5.51 0.54
CA GLU A 60 18.42 5.06 0.58
C GLU A 60 18.71 3.93 -0.43
N THR A 61 17.72 3.07 -0.70
CA THR A 61 17.91 1.85 -1.50
C THR A 61 17.43 1.98 -2.95
N ALA A 62 16.62 3.00 -3.28
CA ALA A 62 16.01 3.18 -4.58
C ALA A 62 15.96 4.65 -5.00
N TYR A 63 15.81 4.92 -6.30
CA TYR A 63 15.41 6.25 -6.75
C TYR A 63 13.90 6.43 -6.52
N LEU A 64 13.53 6.75 -5.28
CA LEU A 64 12.14 6.95 -4.89
C LEU A 64 11.58 8.23 -5.51
N LEU A 65 10.65 8.08 -6.46
CA LEU A 65 9.99 9.19 -7.11
C LEU A 65 8.94 9.82 -6.21
N ARG A 66 8.08 9.00 -5.58
CA ARG A 66 7.01 9.44 -4.70
C ARG A 66 6.47 8.29 -3.83
N ALA A 67 5.96 8.62 -2.66
CA ALA A 67 5.23 7.70 -1.79
C ALA A 67 3.81 8.23 -1.58
N TYR A 68 2.80 7.44 -1.99
CA TYR A 68 1.38 7.76 -1.85
C TYR A 68 0.77 6.96 -0.71
N TYR A 69 -0.09 7.61 0.06
CA TYR A 69 -0.87 6.99 1.12
C TYR A 69 -2.36 7.26 0.88
N TYR A 70 -3.13 6.20 0.68
CA TYR A 70 -4.56 6.26 0.37
C TYR A 70 -5.37 5.89 1.59
N THR A 71 -6.31 6.74 2.00
CA THR A 71 -7.21 6.43 3.12
C THR A 71 -8.54 7.17 2.99
N ALA A 72 -9.61 6.54 3.48
CA ALA A 72 -10.91 7.18 3.59
C ALA A 72 -11.07 7.79 4.98
N LEU A 73 -11.71 8.97 5.05
CA LEU A 73 -11.98 9.71 6.29
C LEU A 73 -13.46 9.75 6.58
N VAL A 74 -13.87 9.43 7.80
CA VAL A 74 -15.25 9.62 8.24
C VAL A 74 -15.47 11.10 8.53
N GLU A 75 -16.39 11.75 7.80
CA GLU A 75 -16.61 13.20 7.82
C GLU A 75 -17.15 13.73 9.16
N ASP A 76 -17.90 12.94 9.92
CA ASP A 76 -18.65 13.39 11.10
C ASP A 76 -17.89 13.28 12.42
N GLN A 77 -16.60 12.94 12.39
CA GLN A 77 -15.81 12.88 13.62
C GLN A 77 -14.81 14.03 13.67
N GLU A 78 -15.12 15.08 14.45
CA GLU A 78 -14.16 16.14 14.81
C GLU A 78 -12.84 15.59 15.40
N TYR A 79 -12.85 14.33 15.85
CA TYR A 79 -11.72 13.57 16.37
C TYR A 79 -11.57 12.23 15.66
N SER A 80 -11.23 12.23 14.37
CA SER A 80 -10.78 11.00 13.73
C SER A 80 -9.39 10.63 14.27
N SER A 81 -9.27 9.45 14.86
CA SER A 81 -8.00 8.95 15.43
C SER A 81 -6.87 8.83 14.39
N ILE A 82 -7.21 8.84 13.10
CA ILE A 82 -6.25 8.76 12.00
C ILE A 82 -5.74 10.13 11.54
N ARG A 83 -6.44 11.23 11.87
CA ARG A 83 -6.05 12.56 11.40
C ARG A 83 -4.63 12.98 11.79
N PRO A 84 -4.15 12.76 13.03
CA PRO A 84 -2.76 13.07 13.38
C PRO A 84 -1.74 12.31 12.54
N LEU A 85 -2.04 11.07 12.16
CA LEU A 85 -1.18 10.30 11.25
C LEU A 85 -1.18 10.92 9.85
N ILE A 86 -2.33 11.31 9.33
CA ILE A 86 -2.46 11.92 8.01
C ILE A 86 -1.67 13.22 7.93
N ASP A 87 -1.86 14.10 8.91
CA ASP A 87 -1.14 15.37 9.00
C ASP A 87 0.37 15.14 9.08
N TRP A 88 0.79 14.14 9.88
CA TRP A 88 2.20 13.79 9.98
C TRP A 88 2.76 13.27 8.65
N LEU A 89 2.04 12.38 7.95
CA LEU A 89 2.47 11.81 6.67
C LEU A 89 2.64 12.91 5.60
N ASP A 90 1.68 13.82 5.52
CA ASP A 90 1.71 14.94 4.55
C ASP A 90 2.92 15.86 4.81
N TYR A 91 3.23 16.14 6.08
CA TYR A 91 4.41 16.91 6.46
C TYR A 91 5.74 16.18 6.24
N ASN A 92 5.75 14.86 6.21
CA ASN A 92 6.98 14.04 6.20
C ASN A 92 7.26 13.35 4.87
N GLY A 93 6.76 13.89 3.76
CA GLY A 93 7.18 13.50 2.42
C GLY A 93 6.31 12.44 1.75
N TYR A 94 5.17 12.09 2.35
CA TYR A 94 4.13 11.31 1.67
C TYR A 94 3.17 12.23 0.92
N THR A 95 2.61 11.74 -0.17
CA THR A 95 1.45 12.36 -0.80
C THR A 95 0.21 11.63 -0.30
N VAL A 96 -0.60 12.31 0.52
CA VAL A 96 -1.79 11.72 1.11
C VAL A 96 -3.01 11.98 0.22
N VAL A 97 -3.68 10.90 -0.17
CA VAL A 97 -4.92 10.94 -0.95
C VAL A 97 -6.06 10.48 -0.06
N THR A 98 -7.04 11.35 0.14
CA THR A 98 -8.18 11.07 1.01
C THR A 98 -9.50 11.24 0.28
N LYS A 99 -10.52 10.52 0.72
CA LYS A 99 -11.92 10.80 0.36
C LYS A 99 -12.83 10.63 1.56
N PRO A 100 -14.01 11.30 1.56
CA PRO A 100 -15.03 11.09 2.57
C PRO A 100 -15.51 9.64 2.59
N ALA A 101 -15.53 9.04 3.79
CA ALA A 101 -16.17 7.76 4.03
C ALA A 101 -17.58 7.97 4.54
N LYS A 102 -18.54 7.22 4.02
CA LYS A 102 -19.93 7.26 4.50
C LYS A 102 -20.16 6.16 5.53
N GLU A 103 -20.67 6.54 6.70
CA GLU A 103 -21.22 5.57 7.64
C GLU A 103 -22.66 5.23 7.22
N PHE A 104 -22.99 3.97 7.29
CA PHE A 104 -24.36 3.49 7.14
C PHE A 104 -24.61 2.34 8.12
N THR A 105 -25.85 2.22 8.53
CA THR A 105 -26.30 1.12 9.37
C THR A 105 -26.89 0.03 8.49
N ASP A 106 -26.37 -1.21 8.60
CA ASP A 106 -26.92 -2.33 7.86
C ASP A 106 -28.30 -2.76 8.41
N ALA A 107 -28.98 -3.67 7.72
CA ALA A 107 -30.29 -4.17 8.11
C ALA A 107 -30.29 -4.88 9.49
N GLN A 108 -29.14 -5.21 10.03
CA GLN A 108 -28.94 -5.81 11.35
C GLN A 108 -28.56 -4.78 12.42
N GLY A 109 -28.64 -3.47 12.13
CA GLY A 109 -28.30 -2.38 13.06
C GLY A 109 -26.80 -2.18 13.30
N ARG A 110 -25.91 -2.77 12.50
CA ARG A 110 -24.47 -2.65 12.64
C ARG A 110 -23.97 -1.46 11.83
N ARG A 111 -23.16 -0.61 12.45
CA ARG A 111 -22.48 0.48 11.74
C ARG A 111 -21.42 -0.10 10.79
N LYS A 112 -21.49 0.31 9.53
CA LYS A 112 -20.50 -0.01 8.50
C LYS A 112 -19.98 1.28 7.88
N ILE A 113 -18.69 1.31 7.60
CA ILE A 113 -18.04 2.40 6.89
C ILE A 113 -17.82 1.94 5.45
N LYS A 114 -18.30 2.73 4.50
CA LYS A 114 -18.05 2.53 3.08
C LYS A 114 -17.10 3.61 2.58
N GLY A 115 -15.87 3.23 2.30
CA GLY A 115 -14.82 4.15 1.87
C GLY A 115 -13.57 3.39 1.51
N ASN A 116 -13.63 2.56 0.43
CA ASN A 116 -12.43 1.98 -0.10
C ASN A 116 -11.80 2.95 -1.12
N MET A 117 -10.48 2.93 -1.26
CA MET A 117 -9.70 3.83 -2.11
C MET A 117 -9.16 3.13 -3.37
N ASP A 118 -9.64 1.94 -3.70
CA ASP A 118 -9.06 1.08 -4.75
C ASP A 118 -9.13 1.74 -6.13
N ILE A 119 -10.23 2.44 -6.40
CA ILE A 119 -10.41 3.12 -7.68
C ILE A 119 -9.45 4.30 -7.80
N GLU A 120 -9.35 5.15 -6.78
CA GLU A 120 -8.46 6.30 -6.76
C GLU A 120 -7.00 5.84 -6.90
N LEU A 121 -6.60 4.84 -6.12
CA LEU A 121 -5.26 4.24 -6.18
C LEU A 121 -4.99 3.67 -7.58
N ALA A 122 -5.93 2.93 -8.16
CA ALA A 122 -5.74 2.31 -9.47
C ALA A 122 -5.65 3.36 -10.59
N ILE A 123 -6.45 4.42 -10.55
CA ILE A 123 -6.40 5.50 -11.54
C ILE A 123 -5.05 6.21 -11.47
N ASP A 124 -4.63 6.65 -10.27
CA ASP A 124 -3.36 7.35 -10.08
C ASP A 124 -2.18 6.49 -10.53
N ALA A 125 -2.18 5.19 -10.19
CA ALA A 125 -1.14 4.26 -10.61
C ALA A 125 -1.04 4.14 -12.13
N LEU A 126 -2.18 4.08 -12.84
CA LEU A 126 -2.22 3.99 -14.29
C LEU A 126 -1.83 5.30 -14.98
N GLU A 127 -2.30 6.45 -14.47
CA GLU A 127 -1.96 7.78 -14.99
C GLU A 127 -0.47 8.07 -14.85
N MET A 128 0.11 7.74 -13.71
CA MET A 128 1.52 7.94 -13.43
C MET A 128 2.45 6.92 -14.11
N SER A 129 1.92 5.87 -14.73
CA SER A 129 2.73 4.76 -15.23
C SER A 129 3.79 5.17 -16.26
N ALA A 130 3.65 6.31 -16.93
CA ALA A 130 4.68 6.84 -17.83
C ALA A 130 5.92 7.39 -17.10
N HIS A 131 5.85 7.65 -15.79
CA HIS A 131 6.87 8.38 -15.04
C HIS A 131 7.71 7.50 -14.14
N TYR A 132 7.32 6.25 -13.86
CA TYR A 132 8.06 5.32 -13.03
C TYR A 132 8.37 4.02 -13.78
N ASP A 133 9.29 3.24 -13.25
CA ASP A 133 9.71 1.93 -13.78
C ASP A 133 9.23 0.79 -12.90
N HIS A 134 9.18 1.01 -11.59
CA HIS A 134 8.83 0.01 -10.59
C HIS A 134 7.74 0.52 -9.64
N PHE A 135 6.64 -0.21 -9.59
CA PHE A 135 5.49 0.04 -8.73
C PHE A 135 5.52 -0.88 -7.52
N VAL A 136 5.49 -0.31 -6.32
CA VAL A 136 5.44 -1.07 -5.07
C VAL A 136 4.09 -0.82 -4.40
N LEU A 137 3.29 -1.86 -4.29
CA LEU A 137 1.95 -1.83 -3.69
C LEU A 137 1.99 -2.43 -2.29
N PHE A 138 1.64 -1.63 -1.28
CA PHE A 138 1.38 -2.10 0.08
C PHE A 138 -0.12 -2.40 0.24
N SER A 139 -0.54 -3.54 -0.24
CA SER A 139 -1.87 -4.12 -0.06
C SER A 139 -1.85 -5.61 -0.41
N GLY A 140 -2.71 -6.38 0.22
CA GLY A 140 -2.95 -7.79 -0.12
C GLY A 140 -4.29 -8.01 -0.82
N ASP A 141 -5.01 -6.93 -1.16
CA ASP A 141 -6.36 -7.02 -1.71
C ASP A 141 -6.35 -7.56 -3.14
N GLY A 142 -7.16 -8.60 -3.36
CA GLY A 142 -7.31 -9.25 -4.66
C GLY A 142 -7.91 -8.36 -5.74
N ASP A 143 -8.61 -7.29 -5.37
CA ASP A 143 -9.19 -6.34 -6.31
C ASP A 143 -8.11 -5.61 -7.13
N PHE A 144 -6.87 -5.54 -6.62
CA PHE A 144 -5.73 -4.98 -7.35
C PHE A 144 -5.11 -5.93 -8.39
N THR A 145 -5.54 -7.18 -8.50
CA THR A 145 -4.98 -8.13 -9.49
C THR A 145 -5.05 -7.58 -10.92
N ALA A 146 -6.17 -6.95 -11.28
CA ALA A 146 -6.34 -6.34 -12.60
C ALA A 146 -5.40 -5.14 -12.83
N LEU A 147 -5.16 -4.33 -11.79
CA LEU A 147 -4.21 -3.22 -11.83
C LEU A 147 -2.79 -3.73 -12.06
N VAL A 148 -2.35 -4.73 -11.28
CA VAL A 148 -1.02 -5.33 -11.42
C VAL A 148 -0.82 -5.85 -12.85
N ALA A 149 -1.77 -6.62 -13.37
CA ALA A 149 -1.71 -7.12 -14.75
C ALA A 149 -1.64 -5.96 -15.79
N ALA A 150 -2.36 -4.87 -15.57
CA ALA A 150 -2.33 -3.71 -16.46
C ALA A 150 -0.98 -2.99 -16.46
N LEU A 151 -0.35 -2.84 -15.28
CA LEU A 151 0.98 -2.24 -15.15
C LEU A 151 2.07 -3.10 -15.78
N GLN A 152 2.01 -4.42 -15.56
CA GLN A 152 2.94 -5.38 -16.21
C GLN A 152 2.84 -5.34 -17.72
N ARG A 153 1.62 -5.26 -18.29
CA ARG A 153 1.43 -5.08 -19.76
C ARG A 153 2.03 -3.77 -20.29
N ARG A 154 2.18 -2.76 -19.44
CA ARG A 154 2.87 -1.50 -19.75
C ARG A 154 4.39 -1.58 -19.53
N GLY A 155 4.92 -2.76 -19.25
CA GLY A 155 6.35 -2.98 -19.03
C GLY A 155 6.84 -2.52 -17.66
N LYS A 156 5.94 -2.36 -16.66
CA LYS A 156 6.34 -1.95 -15.31
C LYS A 156 6.67 -3.17 -14.47
N LYS A 157 7.72 -3.07 -13.66
CA LYS A 157 7.93 -4.01 -12.57
C LYS A 157 6.90 -3.73 -11.48
N VAL A 158 6.40 -4.78 -10.85
CA VAL A 158 5.44 -4.66 -9.76
C VAL A 158 5.90 -5.53 -8.59
N THR A 159 5.95 -4.93 -7.41
CA THR A 159 6.15 -5.62 -6.14
C THR A 159 4.93 -5.42 -5.27
N VAL A 160 4.42 -6.51 -4.70
CA VAL A 160 3.34 -6.48 -3.72
C VAL A 160 3.91 -6.79 -2.34
N ALA A 161 3.75 -5.85 -1.42
CA ALA A 161 4.14 -5.98 -0.03
C ALA A 161 2.91 -6.29 0.84
N SER A 162 2.86 -7.51 1.37
CA SER A 162 1.79 -8.01 2.25
C SER A 162 2.32 -9.17 3.10
N THR A 163 1.46 -9.80 3.92
CA THR A 163 1.87 -10.91 4.78
C THR A 163 1.05 -12.18 4.56
N MET A 164 1.72 -13.31 4.74
CA MET A 164 1.12 -14.65 4.78
C MET A 164 1.21 -15.30 6.16
N THR A 165 1.85 -14.65 7.14
CA THR A 165 2.12 -15.22 8.46
C THR A 165 0.98 -15.06 9.47
N THR A 166 -0.07 -14.34 9.11
CA THR A 166 -1.28 -14.21 9.92
C THR A 166 -2.16 -15.46 9.82
N PRO A 167 -3.03 -15.75 10.81
CA PRO A 167 -3.94 -16.90 10.76
C PRO A 167 -4.80 -16.96 9.49
N THR A 168 -5.15 -15.80 8.96
CA THR A 168 -5.71 -15.65 7.61
C THR A 168 -4.72 -14.85 6.78
N PRO A 169 -4.18 -15.38 5.67
CA PRO A 169 -3.27 -14.63 4.82
C PRO A 169 -3.88 -13.28 4.39
N MET A 170 -3.10 -12.22 4.50
CA MET A 170 -3.55 -10.86 4.13
C MET A 170 -3.40 -10.58 2.63
N VAL A 171 -2.70 -11.44 1.91
CA VAL A 171 -2.59 -11.38 0.44
C VAL A 171 -3.50 -12.43 -0.20
N SER A 172 -4.28 -12.01 -1.18
CA SER A 172 -5.10 -12.94 -1.96
C SER A 172 -4.23 -13.84 -2.85
N ASP A 173 -4.70 -15.06 -3.09
CA ASP A 173 -3.99 -16.01 -3.97
C ASP A 173 -3.88 -15.50 -5.41
N ASP A 174 -4.89 -14.80 -5.91
CA ASP A 174 -4.90 -14.27 -7.26
C ASP A 174 -3.87 -13.14 -7.41
N LEU A 175 -3.81 -12.22 -6.45
CA LEU A 175 -2.82 -11.15 -6.44
C LEU A 175 -1.40 -11.71 -6.32
N ARG A 176 -1.19 -12.71 -5.47
CA ARG A 176 0.11 -13.37 -5.28
C ARG A 176 0.61 -14.08 -6.54
N ARG A 177 -0.30 -14.65 -7.33
CA ARG A 177 0.07 -15.31 -8.60
C ARG A 177 0.35 -14.33 -9.72
N GLN A 178 -0.24 -13.16 -9.65
CA GLN A 178 -0.11 -12.13 -10.68
C GLN A 178 1.15 -11.28 -10.48
N ALA A 179 1.56 -11.01 -9.23
CA ALA A 179 2.68 -10.12 -8.89
C ALA A 179 4.06 -10.71 -9.18
#